data_f02d0801a7b3d27df3477341894fef34
#
_entry.id   f02d0801a7b3d27df3477341894fef34
#
_cell.length_a   1.000
_cell.length_b   1.000
_cell.length_c   1.000
_cell.angle_alpha   90.00
_cell.angle_beta   90.00
_cell.angle_gamma   90.00
#
_symmetry.space_group_name_H-M   'P 1'
#
loop_
_entity.id
_entity.type
_entity.pdbx_description
1 polymer ?
#
loop_
_entity_poly.entity_id
_entity_poly.type
_entity_poly.pdbx_seq_one_letter_code
_entity_poly.pdbx_strand_id
1 'polypeptide(L)'
;MIRLANEKDIEQINNLLFQVHKVHSDARPDLFKAGSKKYTNEELKEIIKDKEKPIFVYEIDKKIEGYAFCILINHNNENSLCDYKSMYIDDLCVDKNSRGKGIGKKLFDYVLEYAKKLGCYNLTLNVWGGNDIAMQFYKNIGLKIQKIGMEKIL
;
A
#
# COMPACT_ATOMS: atom_id res chain seq x y z
N MET A 1 -5.66 15.69 6.24
CA MET A 1 -6.85 15.29 5.42
C MET A 1 -6.48 14.13 4.52
N ILE A 2 -7.37 13.14 4.42
CA ILE A 2 -7.18 12.00 3.49
C ILE A 2 -8.13 12.18 2.30
N ARG A 3 -7.61 12.04 1.10
CA ARG A 3 -8.36 12.17 -0.15
C ARG A 3 -7.77 11.27 -1.23
N LEU A 4 -8.49 11.08 -2.32
CA LEU A 4 -7.95 10.44 -3.52
C LEU A 4 -6.83 11.30 -4.10
N ALA A 5 -5.81 10.61 -4.62
CA ALA A 5 -4.72 11.25 -5.36
C ALA A 5 -5.21 11.76 -6.72
N ASN A 6 -4.56 12.79 -7.21
CA ASN A 6 -4.73 13.30 -8.57
C ASN A 6 -3.37 13.49 -9.25
N GLU A 7 -3.35 13.84 -10.53
CA GLU A 7 -2.10 13.93 -11.28
C GLU A 7 -1.09 14.96 -10.73
N LYS A 8 -1.58 16.00 -10.04
CA LYS A 8 -0.71 17.02 -9.44
C LYS A 8 0.09 16.48 -8.24
N ASP A 9 -0.33 15.35 -7.68
CA ASP A 9 0.33 14.72 -6.54
C ASP A 9 1.51 13.84 -6.94
N ILE A 10 1.68 13.54 -8.24
CA ILE A 10 2.66 12.56 -8.74
C ILE A 10 4.08 12.87 -8.27
N GLU A 11 4.50 14.14 -8.30
CA GLU A 11 5.84 14.52 -7.87
C GLU A 11 6.06 14.18 -6.39
N GLN A 12 5.11 14.51 -5.53
CA GLN A 12 5.20 14.22 -4.10
C GLN A 12 5.07 12.72 -3.81
N ILE A 13 4.22 12.01 -4.55
CA ILE A 13 4.09 10.54 -4.46
C ILE A 13 5.42 9.87 -4.84
N ASN A 14 6.10 10.34 -5.89
CA ASN A 14 7.41 9.82 -6.28
C ASN A 14 8.44 9.87 -5.15
N ASN A 15 8.47 10.96 -4.38
CA ASN A 15 9.39 11.08 -3.25
C ASN A 15 9.17 9.98 -2.21
N LEU A 16 7.91 9.61 -1.96
CA LEU A 16 7.56 8.53 -1.04
C LEU A 16 7.84 7.15 -1.66
N LEU A 17 7.60 6.97 -2.95
CA LEU A 17 7.93 5.74 -3.67
C LEU A 17 9.42 5.45 -3.62
N PHE A 18 10.28 6.44 -3.77
CA PHE A 18 11.73 6.28 -3.62
C PHE A 18 12.11 5.90 -2.19
N GLN A 19 11.48 6.48 -1.18
CA GLN A 19 11.75 6.15 0.22
C GLN A 19 11.43 4.68 0.52
N VAL A 20 10.26 4.20 0.12
CA VAL A 20 9.86 2.80 0.39
C VAL A 20 10.68 1.81 -0.43
N HIS A 21 11.00 2.15 -1.68
CA HIS A 21 11.84 1.29 -2.52
C HIS A 21 13.24 1.14 -1.93
N LYS A 22 13.81 2.20 -1.35
CA LYS A 22 15.09 2.13 -0.65
C LYS A 22 15.08 1.11 0.49
N VAL A 23 14.01 1.06 1.26
CA VAL A 23 13.86 0.06 2.34
C VAL A 23 13.92 -1.36 1.75
N HIS A 24 13.22 -1.62 0.65
CA HIS A 24 13.24 -2.93 -0.01
C HIS A 24 14.59 -3.27 -0.63
N SER A 25 15.23 -2.31 -1.32
CA SER A 25 16.53 -2.54 -1.95
C SER A 25 17.66 -2.73 -0.93
N ASP A 26 17.58 -2.04 0.21
CA ASP A 26 18.55 -2.23 1.31
C ASP A 26 18.37 -3.62 1.97
N ALA A 27 17.12 -4.10 2.11
CA ALA A 27 16.82 -5.42 2.68
C ALA A 27 17.07 -6.58 1.72
N ARG A 28 16.74 -6.41 0.44
CA ARG A 28 16.83 -7.44 -0.60
C ARG A 28 17.45 -6.89 -1.89
N PRO A 29 18.77 -6.55 -1.86
CA PRO A 29 19.45 -6.01 -3.04
C PRO A 29 19.54 -7.01 -4.20
N ASP A 30 19.34 -8.28 -3.92
CA ASP A 30 19.24 -9.35 -4.92
C ASP A 30 17.95 -9.28 -5.75
N LEU A 31 16.89 -8.67 -5.23
CA LEU A 31 15.58 -8.56 -5.89
C LEU A 31 15.24 -7.14 -6.35
N PHE A 32 15.66 -6.12 -5.62
CA PHE A 32 15.29 -4.73 -5.87
C PHE A 32 16.48 -3.90 -6.34
N LYS A 33 16.30 -3.20 -7.46
CA LYS A 33 17.32 -2.29 -8.00
C LYS A 33 17.42 -1.03 -7.11
N ALA A 34 18.61 -0.71 -6.63
CA ALA A 34 18.86 0.51 -5.89
C ALA A 34 18.53 1.76 -6.74
N GLY A 35 18.00 2.81 -6.10
CA GLY A 35 17.73 4.10 -6.72
C GLY A 35 16.53 4.14 -7.68
N SER A 36 15.69 3.08 -7.67
CA SER A 36 14.48 3.00 -8.49
C SER A 36 13.21 3.28 -7.66
N LYS A 37 12.07 3.22 -8.31
CA LYS A 37 10.74 3.29 -7.70
C LYS A 37 9.81 2.28 -8.37
N LYS A 38 8.73 1.88 -7.68
CA LYS A 38 7.83 0.81 -8.11
C LYS A 38 7.08 1.13 -9.41
N TYR A 39 6.66 2.39 -9.60
CA TYR A 39 5.85 2.81 -10.74
C TYR A 39 6.48 3.98 -11.48
N THR A 40 6.39 3.97 -12.82
CA THR A 40 6.72 5.12 -13.67
C THR A 40 5.63 6.20 -13.56
N ASN A 41 5.94 7.42 -14.02
CA ASN A 41 4.94 8.49 -14.04
C ASN A 41 3.75 8.17 -14.94
N GLU A 42 3.99 7.50 -16.06
CA GLU A 42 2.95 7.05 -16.98
C GLU A 42 2.04 6.01 -16.32
N GLU A 43 2.63 5.04 -15.62
CA GLU A 43 1.89 4.05 -14.84
C GLU A 43 1.06 4.71 -13.73
N LEU A 44 1.62 5.70 -13.02
CA LEU A 44 0.89 6.44 -11.99
C LEU A 44 -0.33 7.18 -12.55
N LYS A 45 -0.20 7.80 -13.73
CA LYS A 45 -1.33 8.47 -14.40
C LYS A 45 -2.46 7.49 -14.71
N GLU A 46 -2.12 6.30 -15.19
CA GLU A 46 -3.12 5.25 -15.48
C GLU A 46 -3.76 4.71 -14.20
N ILE A 47 -2.98 4.47 -13.15
CA ILE A 47 -3.50 4.01 -11.85
C ILE A 47 -4.47 5.04 -11.26
N ILE A 48 -4.12 6.33 -11.30
CA ILE A 48 -4.97 7.40 -10.76
C ILE A 48 -6.35 7.44 -11.45
N LYS A 49 -6.43 7.08 -12.72
CA LYS A 49 -7.69 7.02 -13.48
C LYS A 49 -8.50 5.75 -13.22
N ASP A 50 -7.88 4.71 -12.69
CA ASP A 50 -8.51 3.41 -12.47
C ASP A 50 -9.27 3.39 -11.14
N LYS A 51 -10.60 3.29 -11.22
CA LYS A 51 -11.47 3.25 -10.04
C LYS A 51 -11.28 2.01 -9.17
N GLU A 52 -10.71 0.93 -9.72
CA GLU A 52 -10.41 -0.30 -8.98
C GLU A 52 -9.04 -0.26 -8.30
N LYS A 53 -8.26 0.80 -8.54
CA LYS A 53 -6.93 1.00 -7.97
C LYS A 53 -6.81 2.36 -7.28
N PRO A 54 -7.64 2.65 -6.27
CA PRO A 54 -7.61 3.95 -5.61
C PRO A 54 -6.28 4.17 -4.88
N ILE A 55 -5.74 5.38 -5.05
CA ILE A 55 -4.60 5.86 -4.27
C ILE A 55 -5.13 6.92 -3.32
N PHE A 56 -4.96 6.70 -2.02
CA PHE A 56 -5.29 7.69 -1.00
C PHE A 56 -4.03 8.39 -0.54
N VAL A 57 -4.09 9.71 -0.39
CA VAL A 57 -2.98 10.52 0.13
C VAL A 57 -3.41 11.21 1.43
N TYR A 58 -2.46 11.29 2.36
CA TYR A 58 -2.60 12.07 3.58
C TYR A 58 -1.91 13.42 3.38
N GLU A 59 -2.68 14.49 3.37
CA GLU A 59 -2.22 15.83 3.08
C GLU A 59 -2.30 16.73 4.30
N ILE A 60 -1.22 17.45 4.59
CA ILE A 60 -1.15 18.54 5.57
C ILE A 60 -0.50 19.73 4.88
N ASP A 61 -1.16 20.90 4.93
CA ASP A 61 -0.63 22.16 4.37
C ASP A 61 -0.08 22.01 2.95
N LYS A 62 -0.84 21.34 2.07
CA LYS A 62 -0.50 21.05 0.67
C LYS A 62 0.71 20.12 0.49
N LYS A 63 1.18 19.50 1.55
CA LYS A 63 2.24 18.50 1.51
C LYS A 63 1.67 17.10 1.73
N ILE A 64 2.06 16.16 0.86
CA ILE A 64 1.70 14.75 1.01
C ILE A 64 2.68 14.10 1.99
N GLU A 65 2.16 13.70 3.14
CA GLU A 65 2.92 13.10 4.22
C GLU A 65 2.83 11.57 4.23
N GLY A 66 1.94 11.01 3.43
CA GLY A 66 1.79 9.56 3.29
C GLY A 66 0.79 9.19 2.22
N TYR A 67 0.80 7.90 1.83
CA TYR A 67 -0.14 7.36 0.85
C TYR A 67 -0.51 5.92 1.17
N ALA A 68 -1.60 5.47 0.55
CA ALA A 68 -1.99 4.07 0.46
C ALA A 68 -2.39 3.76 -0.98
N PHE A 69 -1.66 2.87 -1.63
CA PHE A 69 -2.04 2.28 -2.92
C PHE A 69 -2.90 1.06 -2.66
N CYS A 70 -4.08 1.03 -3.25
CA CYS A 70 -5.05 -0.04 -3.03
C CYS A 70 -5.48 -0.65 -4.35
N ILE A 71 -5.88 -1.92 -4.29
CA ILE A 71 -6.44 -2.64 -5.43
C ILE A 71 -7.70 -3.36 -4.96
N LEU A 72 -8.83 -3.07 -5.59
CA LEU A 72 -10.06 -3.83 -5.38
C LEU A 72 -10.00 -5.11 -6.20
N ILE A 73 -10.03 -6.26 -5.54
CA ILE A 73 -9.95 -7.58 -6.18
C ILE A 73 -11.30 -8.28 -6.05
N ASN A 74 -11.90 -8.64 -7.19
CA ASN A 74 -13.10 -9.45 -7.24
C ASN A 74 -12.72 -10.91 -7.49
N HIS A 75 -13.09 -11.78 -6.55
CA HIS A 75 -12.92 -13.23 -6.68
C HIS A 75 -14.24 -13.86 -7.14
N ASN A 76 -14.66 -13.50 -8.36
CA ASN A 76 -15.89 -14.00 -8.95
C ASN A 76 -15.58 -15.10 -9.95
N ASN A 77 -16.40 -16.17 -9.96
CA ASN A 77 -16.31 -17.27 -10.93
C ASN A 77 -14.99 -18.06 -10.88
N GLU A 78 -14.30 -18.04 -9.77
CA GLU A 78 -13.13 -18.91 -9.52
C GLU A 78 -13.61 -20.30 -9.09
N ASN A 79 -13.06 -21.37 -9.70
CA ASN A 79 -13.56 -22.74 -9.50
C ASN A 79 -13.46 -23.24 -8.05
N SER A 80 -12.47 -22.79 -7.28
CA SER A 80 -12.17 -23.28 -5.94
C SER A 80 -12.51 -22.33 -4.82
N LEU A 81 -12.94 -21.09 -5.15
CA LEU A 81 -13.22 -20.05 -4.15
C LEU A 81 -14.70 -19.63 -4.19
N CYS A 82 -15.22 -19.25 -3.05
CA CYS A 82 -16.47 -18.53 -2.96
C CYS A 82 -16.33 -17.15 -3.62
N ASP A 83 -17.43 -16.59 -4.12
CA ASP A 83 -17.43 -15.22 -4.64
C ASP A 83 -17.28 -14.23 -3.48
N TYR A 84 -16.25 -13.39 -3.52
CA TYR A 84 -16.03 -12.33 -2.55
C TYR A 84 -15.13 -11.22 -3.13
N LYS A 85 -15.12 -10.08 -2.46
CA LYS A 85 -14.24 -8.96 -2.79
C LYS A 85 -13.20 -8.79 -1.70
N SER A 86 -11.99 -8.46 -2.10
CA SER A 86 -10.91 -8.06 -1.19
C SER A 86 -10.42 -6.66 -1.54
N MET A 87 -10.10 -5.88 -0.53
CA MET A 87 -9.28 -4.70 -0.70
C MET A 87 -7.84 -5.08 -0.39
N TYR A 88 -6.97 -4.95 -1.38
CA TYR A 88 -5.54 -5.22 -1.22
C TYR A 88 -4.79 -3.90 -1.10
N ILE A 89 -4.04 -3.74 -0.01
CA ILE A 89 -3.09 -2.63 0.11
C ILE A 89 -1.79 -3.07 -0.54
N ASP A 90 -1.53 -2.51 -1.71
CA ASP A 90 -0.33 -2.80 -2.49
C ASP A 90 0.90 -2.12 -1.88
N ASP A 91 0.73 -0.91 -1.34
CA ASP A 91 1.78 -0.16 -0.67
C ASP A 91 1.17 0.87 0.29
N LEU A 92 1.78 1.03 1.44
CA LEU A 92 1.44 2.06 2.43
C LEU A 92 2.74 2.68 2.93
N CYS A 93 2.88 3.97 2.75
CA CYS A 93 4.09 4.71 3.09
C CYS A 93 3.77 6.00 3.84
N VAL A 94 4.58 6.31 4.84
CA VAL A 94 4.58 7.60 5.54
C VAL A 94 5.96 8.22 5.37
N ASP A 95 5.99 9.51 5.06
CA ASP A 95 7.23 10.28 4.95
C ASP A 95 8.10 10.05 6.20
N LYS A 96 9.39 9.80 5.99
CA LYS A 96 10.34 9.48 7.07
C LYS A 96 10.37 10.53 8.18
N ASN A 97 10.13 11.81 7.84
CA ASN A 97 10.12 12.92 8.79
C ASN A 97 8.78 13.07 9.51
N SER A 98 7.76 12.31 9.11
CA SER A 98 6.39 12.39 9.64
C SER A 98 5.95 11.10 10.33
N ARG A 99 6.85 10.15 10.50
CA ARG A 99 6.58 8.90 11.23
C ARG A 99 6.37 9.16 12.71
N GLY A 100 5.67 8.24 13.38
CA GLY A 100 5.34 8.35 14.80
C GLY A 100 4.20 9.30 15.14
N LYS A 101 3.53 9.88 14.13
CA LYS A 101 2.38 10.80 14.30
C LYS A 101 1.02 10.13 14.04
N GLY A 102 1.00 8.81 13.89
CA GLY A 102 -0.23 8.06 13.64
C GLY A 102 -0.79 8.16 12.22
N ILE A 103 -0.03 8.71 11.26
CA ILE A 103 -0.49 8.88 9.86
C ILE A 103 -0.77 7.52 9.20
N GLY A 104 0.10 6.55 9.40
CA GLY A 104 -0.08 5.20 8.84
C GLY A 104 -1.37 4.54 9.33
N LYS A 105 -1.66 4.66 10.63
CA LYS A 105 -2.92 4.14 11.19
C LYS A 105 -4.14 4.87 10.62
N LYS A 106 -4.08 6.18 10.49
CA LYS A 106 -5.18 6.96 9.91
C LYS A 106 -5.44 6.58 8.45
N LEU A 107 -4.41 6.40 7.66
CA LEU A 107 -4.52 5.91 6.27
C LEU A 107 -5.14 4.51 6.25
N PHE A 108 -4.65 3.60 7.08
CA PHE A 108 -5.18 2.25 7.17
C PHE A 108 -6.66 2.25 7.56
N ASP A 109 -7.04 2.98 8.61
CA ASP A 109 -8.42 3.08 9.06
C ASP A 109 -9.34 3.64 7.95
N TYR A 110 -8.85 4.62 7.20
CA TYR A 110 -9.60 5.18 6.08
C TYR A 110 -9.86 4.15 4.97
N VAL A 111 -8.82 3.40 4.60
CA VAL A 111 -8.94 2.32 3.60
C VAL A 111 -9.88 1.23 4.09
N LEU A 112 -9.81 0.88 5.37
CA LEU A 112 -10.68 -0.12 5.98
C LEU A 112 -12.16 0.29 5.88
N GLU A 113 -12.49 1.53 6.22
CA GLU A 113 -13.86 2.04 6.10
C GLU A 113 -14.31 2.14 4.63
N TYR A 114 -13.42 2.52 3.74
CA TYR A 114 -13.70 2.53 2.30
C TYR A 114 -14.00 1.11 1.78
N ALA A 115 -13.20 0.12 2.18
CA ALA A 115 -13.42 -1.27 1.81
C ALA A 115 -14.77 -1.81 2.32
N LYS A 116 -15.14 -1.48 3.56
CA LYS A 116 -16.45 -1.85 4.13
C LYS A 116 -17.61 -1.26 3.30
N LYS A 117 -17.51 -0.01 2.91
CA LYS A 117 -18.53 0.65 2.08
C LYS A 117 -18.69 0.00 0.71
N LEU A 118 -17.62 -0.56 0.16
CA LEU A 118 -17.65 -1.29 -1.11
C LEU A 118 -18.12 -2.74 -0.97
N GLY A 119 -18.42 -3.21 0.25
CA GLY A 119 -18.86 -4.58 0.50
C GLY A 119 -17.73 -5.60 0.46
N CYS A 120 -16.49 -5.19 0.70
CA CYS A 120 -15.37 -6.12 0.78
C CYS A 120 -15.52 -7.05 1.99
N TYR A 121 -15.19 -8.33 1.78
CA TYR A 121 -15.14 -9.33 2.84
C TYR A 121 -13.93 -9.14 3.75
N ASN A 122 -12.79 -8.81 3.16
CA ASN A 122 -11.55 -8.61 3.90
C ASN A 122 -10.69 -7.50 3.29
N LEU A 123 -9.67 -7.10 4.06
CA LEU A 123 -8.57 -6.27 3.63
C LEU A 123 -7.28 -7.07 3.80
N THR A 124 -6.46 -7.13 2.78
CA THR A 124 -5.23 -7.92 2.74
C THR A 124 -4.03 -7.07 2.37
N LEU A 125 -2.85 -7.50 2.77
CA LEU A 125 -1.56 -6.94 2.36
C LEU A 125 -0.47 -7.99 2.55
N ASN A 126 0.71 -7.72 1.99
CA ASN A 126 1.88 -8.55 2.18
C ASN A 126 2.98 -7.77 2.92
N VAL A 127 3.72 -8.48 3.75
CA VAL A 127 4.89 -7.94 4.46
C VAL A 127 6.09 -8.82 4.12
N TRP A 128 7.18 -8.20 3.67
CA TRP A 128 8.41 -8.94 3.42
C TRP A 128 8.98 -9.54 4.71
N GLY A 129 9.46 -10.78 4.62
CA GLY A 129 10.18 -11.42 5.72
C GLY A 129 11.38 -10.58 6.16
N GLY A 130 11.56 -10.38 7.46
CA GLY A 130 12.59 -9.50 8.02
C GLY A 130 12.15 -8.06 8.26
N ASN A 131 11.01 -7.63 7.72
CA ASN A 131 10.44 -6.32 8.03
C ASN A 131 9.59 -6.40 9.32
N ASP A 132 10.25 -6.53 10.46
CA ASP A 132 9.61 -6.72 11.76
C ASP A 132 8.82 -5.48 12.21
N ILE A 133 9.27 -4.30 11.82
CA ILE A 133 8.59 -3.03 12.14
C ILE A 133 7.21 -3.00 11.48
N ALA A 134 7.12 -3.30 10.19
CA ALA A 134 5.85 -3.37 9.47
C ALA A 134 4.96 -4.48 10.03
N MET A 135 5.51 -5.66 10.27
CA MET A 135 4.77 -6.79 10.83
C MET A 135 4.15 -6.43 12.17
N GLN A 136 4.91 -5.81 13.07
CA GLN A 136 4.42 -5.40 14.38
C GLN A 136 3.35 -4.32 14.26
N PHE A 137 3.54 -3.34 13.37
CA PHE A 137 2.54 -2.29 13.10
C PHE A 137 1.20 -2.91 12.69
N TYR A 138 1.20 -3.81 11.72
CA TYR A 138 -0.05 -4.41 11.24
C TYR A 138 -0.71 -5.34 12.27
N LYS A 139 0.06 -6.10 13.02
CA LYS A 139 -0.46 -6.91 14.14
C LYS A 139 -1.12 -6.02 15.20
N ASN A 140 -0.51 -4.90 15.55
CA ASN A 140 -1.03 -3.98 16.56
C ASN A 140 -2.36 -3.33 16.14
N ILE A 141 -2.60 -3.16 14.85
CA ILE A 141 -3.87 -2.62 14.34
C ILE A 141 -4.89 -3.70 13.95
N GLY A 142 -4.63 -4.95 14.30
CA GLY A 142 -5.60 -6.04 14.27
C GLY A 142 -5.51 -7.01 13.10
N LEU A 143 -4.46 -6.93 12.27
CA LEU A 143 -4.28 -7.91 11.20
C LEU A 143 -3.73 -9.23 11.76
N LYS A 144 -4.14 -10.32 11.10
CA LYS A 144 -3.66 -11.69 11.38
C LYS A 144 -3.00 -12.25 10.13
N ILE A 145 -2.05 -13.15 10.31
CA ILE A 145 -1.43 -13.87 9.20
C ILE A 145 -2.50 -14.70 8.49
N GLN A 146 -2.66 -14.48 7.19
CA GLN A 146 -3.57 -15.25 6.34
C GLN A 146 -2.84 -16.43 5.71
N LYS A 147 -1.64 -16.19 5.18
CA LYS A 147 -0.80 -17.19 4.52
C LYS A 147 0.66 -16.77 4.62
N ILE A 148 1.55 -17.71 4.39
CA ILE A 148 3.01 -17.48 4.40
C ILE A 148 3.57 -17.88 3.05
N GLY A 149 4.28 -16.96 2.39
CA GLY A 149 5.10 -17.23 1.22
C GLY A 149 6.50 -17.64 1.67
N MET A 150 7.05 -18.66 1.03
CA MET A 150 8.38 -19.18 1.33
C MET A 150 9.19 -19.28 0.04
N GLU A 151 10.50 -19.08 0.13
CA GLU A 151 11.41 -19.21 -1.00
C GLU A 151 12.64 -20.04 -0.64
N LYS A 152 13.29 -20.56 -1.66
CA LYS A 152 14.64 -21.14 -1.58
C LYS A 152 15.46 -20.56 -2.72
N ILE A 153 16.56 -19.88 -2.39
CA ILE A 153 17.49 -19.39 -3.40
C ILE A 153 18.26 -20.60 -3.98
N LEU A 154 18.32 -20.69 -5.31
CA LEU A 154 18.92 -21.80 -6.04
C LEU A 154 20.41 -21.56 -6.37
#